data_35c28664a3f7ebe482a431db6d549946
#
_entry.id   35c28664a3f7ebe482a431db6d549946
#
_cell.length_a   1.000
_cell.length_b   1.000
_cell.length_c   1.000
_cell.angle_alpha   90.00
_cell.angle_beta   90.00
_cell.angle_gamma   90.00
#
_symmetry.space_group_name_H-M   'P 1'
#
loop_
_entity.id
_entity.type
_entity.pdbx_description
1 polymer ?
#
loop_
_entity_poly.entity_id
_entity_poly.type
_entity_poly.pdbx_seq_one_letter_code
_entity_poly.pdbx_strand_id
1 'polypeptide(L)'
;MDYKTIFVVTVFEKCEPDERWYADIGSTRSPCFRPTFELAEEVVKTNMCDIWETCYNYAVIHEIGCELYPHYHMRRFYKYNREIDGYEPIEEPECLKHLNFCGIG
;
A
#
# COMPACT_ATOMS: atom_id res chain seq x y z
N MET A 1 -14.51 -17.22 -17.29
CA MET A 1 -13.33 -16.41 -17.60
C MET A 1 -12.67 -16.00 -16.30
N ASP A 2 -11.42 -16.36 -16.14
CA ASP A 2 -10.71 -15.99 -14.93
C ASP A 2 -10.17 -14.57 -15.05
N TYR A 3 -10.64 -13.70 -14.20
CA TYR A 3 -10.12 -12.35 -14.14
C TYR A 3 -8.77 -12.37 -13.45
N LYS A 4 -7.80 -11.78 -14.11
CA LYS A 4 -6.49 -11.62 -13.48
C LYS A 4 -6.54 -10.51 -12.45
N THR A 5 -5.77 -10.66 -11.40
CA THR A 5 -5.57 -9.61 -10.42
C THR A 5 -4.11 -9.16 -10.46
N ILE A 6 -3.88 -7.94 -10.02
CA ILE A 6 -2.55 -7.40 -9.81
C ILE A 6 -2.44 -6.94 -8.35
N PHE A 7 -1.22 -6.84 -7.88
CA PHE A 7 -0.93 -6.40 -6.51
C PHE A 7 -0.17 -5.09 -6.61
N VAL A 8 -0.84 -4.00 -6.25
CA VAL A 8 -0.27 -2.65 -6.36
C VAL A 8 0.37 -2.29 -5.03
N VAL A 9 1.63 -1.87 -5.09
CA VAL A 9 2.35 -1.37 -3.93
C VAL A 9 2.17 0.14 -3.88
N THR A 10 1.64 0.64 -2.78
CA THR A 10 1.48 2.07 -2.54
C THR A 10 2.17 2.42 -1.23
N VAL A 11 2.97 3.46 -1.23
CA VAL A 11 3.61 3.97 -0.03
C VAL A 11 3.02 5.32 0.34
N PHE A 12 2.97 5.62 1.65
CA PHE A 12 2.41 6.88 2.12
C PHE A 12 3.15 7.34 3.37
N GLU A 13 3.06 8.65 3.60
CA GLU A 13 3.91 9.33 4.55
C GLU A 13 3.52 9.10 6.00
N LYS A 14 2.23 9.20 6.31
CA LYS A 14 1.74 9.14 7.68
C LYS A 14 0.33 8.59 7.74
N CYS A 15 -0.12 8.30 8.94
CA CYS A 15 -1.46 7.78 9.18
C CYS A 15 -2.04 8.45 10.41
N GLU A 16 -2.77 9.54 10.21
CA GLU A 16 -3.37 10.33 11.29
C GLU A 16 -4.86 10.52 11.04
N PRO A 17 -5.71 10.43 12.09
CA PRO A 17 -7.12 10.73 11.93
C PRO A 17 -7.31 12.19 11.51
N ASP A 18 -8.27 12.43 10.62
CA ASP A 18 -8.63 13.76 10.16
C ASP A 18 -10.15 13.88 10.12
N GLU A 19 -10.69 14.90 10.77
CA GLU A 19 -12.13 15.10 10.88
C GLU A 19 -12.80 15.36 9.53
N ARG A 20 -12.06 15.94 8.57
CA ARG A 20 -12.60 16.27 7.25
C ARG A 20 -12.60 15.08 6.29
N TRP A 21 -11.55 14.26 6.34
CA TRP A 21 -11.26 13.29 5.28
C TRP A 21 -11.06 11.88 5.82
N TYR A 22 -11.49 11.60 7.06
CA TYR A 22 -11.30 10.33 7.76
C TYR A 22 -9.86 10.08 8.17
N ALA A 23 -8.89 10.40 7.31
CA ALA A 23 -7.49 10.21 7.62
C ALA A 23 -6.61 11.15 6.79
N ASP A 24 -5.49 11.57 7.38
CA ASP A 24 -4.43 12.28 6.69
C ASP A 24 -3.28 11.30 6.49
N ILE A 25 -2.99 10.95 5.25
CA ILE A 25 -1.91 10.04 4.90
C ILE A 25 -0.68 10.77 4.35
N GLY A 26 -0.79 12.10 4.20
CA GLY A 26 0.30 12.89 3.63
C GLY A 26 0.53 12.59 2.16
N SER A 27 1.78 12.68 1.75
CA SER A 27 2.15 12.33 0.37
C SER A 27 2.00 10.83 0.15
N THR A 28 1.61 10.44 -1.05
CA THR A 28 1.44 9.04 -1.41
C THR A 28 1.96 8.79 -2.81
N ARG A 29 2.42 7.56 -3.05
CA ARG A 29 2.96 7.15 -4.33
C ARG A 29 2.74 5.66 -4.54
N SER A 30 2.42 5.26 -5.77
CA SER A 30 2.30 3.86 -6.15
C SER A 30 3.47 3.52 -7.07
N PRO A 31 4.63 3.10 -6.51
CA PRO A 31 5.84 2.91 -7.30
C PRO A 31 5.79 1.73 -8.25
N CYS A 32 4.99 0.72 -7.97
CA CYS A 32 4.95 -0.45 -8.84
C CYS A 32 3.71 -1.30 -8.59
N PHE A 33 3.54 -2.28 -9.47
CA PHE A 33 2.62 -3.39 -9.26
C PHE A 33 3.32 -4.69 -9.62
N ARG A 34 2.81 -5.81 -9.10
CA ARG A 34 3.37 -7.14 -9.36
C ARG A 34 2.23 -8.12 -9.65
N PRO A 35 2.53 -9.21 -10.38
CA PRO A 35 1.49 -10.20 -10.71
C PRO A 35 1.12 -11.12 -9.55
N THR A 36 1.96 -11.21 -8.51
CA THR A 36 1.67 -12.04 -7.34
C THR A 36 1.88 -11.26 -6.06
N PHE A 37 1.19 -11.69 -4.99
CA PHE A 37 1.35 -11.08 -3.67
C PHE A 37 2.78 -11.22 -3.16
N GLU A 38 3.38 -12.39 -3.35
CA GLU A 38 4.73 -12.66 -2.86
C GLU A 38 5.76 -11.73 -3.47
N LEU A 39 5.63 -11.42 -4.76
CA LEU A 39 6.53 -10.48 -5.43
C LEU A 39 6.32 -9.05 -4.93
N ALA A 40 5.06 -8.66 -4.69
CA ALA A 40 4.77 -7.35 -4.13
C ALA A 40 5.31 -7.22 -2.70
N GLU A 41 5.13 -8.27 -1.90
CA GLU A 41 5.62 -8.28 -0.52
C GLU A 41 7.15 -8.22 -0.46
N GLU A 42 7.84 -8.85 -1.40
CA GLU A 42 9.30 -8.75 -1.50
C GLU A 42 9.74 -7.30 -1.68
N VAL A 43 9.06 -6.54 -2.55
CA VAL A 43 9.36 -5.12 -2.76
C VAL A 43 9.26 -4.34 -1.44
N VAL A 44 8.21 -4.59 -0.69
CA VAL A 44 7.94 -3.88 0.56
C VAL A 44 8.92 -4.30 1.66
N LYS A 45 9.08 -5.59 1.87
CA LYS A 45 9.91 -6.11 2.96
C LYS A 45 11.40 -5.79 2.79
N THR A 46 11.86 -5.67 1.55
CA THR A 46 13.27 -5.38 1.28
C THR A 46 13.54 -3.91 0.97
N ASN A 47 12.51 -3.06 1.08
CA ASN A 47 12.63 -1.64 0.68
C ASN A 47 13.28 -1.52 -0.70
N MET A 48 12.79 -2.33 -1.64
CA MET A 48 13.40 -2.46 -2.97
C MET A 48 13.49 -1.11 -3.67
N CYS A 49 14.65 -0.79 -4.22
CA CYS A 49 14.92 0.49 -4.88
C CYS A 49 14.64 1.70 -3.99
N ASP A 50 14.74 1.51 -2.67
CA ASP A 50 14.53 2.57 -1.67
C ASP A 50 13.15 3.24 -1.82
N ILE A 51 12.10 2.43 -1.83
CA ILE A 51 10.72 2.95 -1.94
C ILE A 51 10.34 3.84 -0.77
N TRP A 52 11.04 3.72 0.36
CA TRP A 52 10.84 4.55 1.53
C TRP A 52 11.15 6.03 1.25
N GLU A 53 12.16 6.33 0.45
CA GLU A 53 12.56 7.70 0.05
C GLU A 53 12.65 8.67 1.23
N THR A 54 12.93 8.18 2.42
CA THR A 54 13.04 8.91 3.70
C THR A 54 11.75 9.56 4.21
N CYS A 55 10.64 9.40 3.55
CA CYS A 55 9.37 10.01 3.99
C CYS A 55 8.18 9.06 4.02
N TYR A 56 8.23 7.94 3.31
CA TYR A 56 7.09 7.04 3.22
C TYR A 56 7.17 5.97 4.30
N ASN A 57 6.66 6.30 5.50
CA ASN A 57 6.76 5.42 6.65
C ASN A 57 5.81 4.24 6.63
N TYR A 58 4.84 4.22 5.71
CA TYR A 58 3.85 3.17 5.59
C TYR A 58 3.76 2.69 4.16
N ALA A 59 3.35 1.43 4.01
CA ALA A 59 3.08 0.85 2.71
C ALA A 59 1.81 0.01 2.78
N VAL A 60 1.15 -0.13 1.65
CA VAL A 60 -0.01 -1.00 1.53
C VAL A 60 0.08 -1.74 0.20
N ILE A 61 -0.30 -3.01 0.25
CA ILE A 61 -0.45 -3.82 -0.96
C ILE A 61 -1.94 -4.00 -1.19
N HIS A 62 -2.43 -3.54 -2.34
CA HIS A 62 -3.81 -3.73 -2.76
C HIS A 62 -3.88 -4.84 -3.79
N GLU A 63 -4.74 -5.83 -3.56
CA GLU A 63 -5.10 -6.78 -4.61
C GLU A 63 -6.25 -6.18 -5.42
N ILE A 64 -6.02 -5.94 -6.70
CA ILE A 64 -6.98 -5.27 -7.57
C ILE A 64 -7.30 -6.16 -8.76
N GLY A 65 -8.59 -6.34 -9.04
CA GLY A 65 -9.02 -7.06 -10.23
C GLY A 65 -8.80 -6.26 -11.50
N CYS A 66 -8.46 -6.94 -12.58
CA CYS A 66 -8.30 -6.32 -13.89
C CYS A 66 -9.66 -6.16 -14.54
N GLU A 67 -10.41 -5.17 -14.10
CA GLU A 67 -11.78 -4.89 -14.51
C GLU A 67 -11.87 -3.46 -15.05
N LEU A 68 -12.98 -3.15 -15.71
CA LEU A 68 -13.19 -1.81 -16.26
C LEU A 68 -13.17 -0.73 -15.18
N TYR A 69 -13.75 -1.02 -14.01
CA TYR A 69 -13.72 -0.15 -12.85
C TYR A 69 -13.02 -0.91 -11.72
N PRO A 70 -11.68 -0.88 -11.69
CA PRO A 70 -10.94 -1.67 -10.70
C PRO A 70 -11.27 -1.26 -9.27
N HIS A 71 -11.38 -2.25 -8.40
CA HIS A 71 -11.51 -2.03 -6.97
C HIS A 71 -10.65 -3.07 -6.24
N TYR A 72 -10.29 -2.79 -5.01
CA TYR A 72 -9.44 -3.71 -4.29
C TYR A 72 -10.27 -4.86 -3.70
N HIS A 73 -9.68 -6.07 -3.74
CA HIS A 73 -10.23 -7.26 -3.09
C HIS A 73 -9.65 -7.48 -1.71
N MET A 74 -8.40 -7.05 -1.51
CA MET A 74 -7.66 -7.22 -0.28
C MET A 74 -6.66 -6.08 -0.12
N ARG A 75 -6.42 -5.70 1.13
CA ARG A 75 -5.36 -4.76 1.48
C ARG A 75 -4.49 -5.35 2.58
N ARG A 76 -3.18 -5.16 2.49
CA ARG A 76 -2.24 -5.55 3.52
C ARG A 76 -1.35 -4.37 3.83
N PHE A 77 -1.29 -3.97 5.12
CA PHE A 77 -0.58 -2.78 5.56
C PHE A 77 0.76 -3.10 6.19
N TYR A 78 1.71 -2.19 6.05
CA TYR A 78 3.08 -2.34 6.52
C TYR A 78 3.57 -1.01 7.06
N LYS A 79 4.55 -1.07 7.98
CA LYS A 79 5.23 0.10 8.52
C LYS A 79 6.73 -0.08 8.37
N TYR A 80 7.44 0.98 7.95
CA TYR A 80 8.88 0.94 7.78
C TYR A 80 9.58 0.76 9.11
N ASN A 81 10.54 -0.15 9.14
CA ASN A 81 11.41 -0.38 10.29
C ASN A 81 12.86 -0.15 9.87
N ARG A 82 13.45 0.89 10.45
CA ARG A 82 14.82 1.30 10.12
C ARG A 82 15.86 0.22 10.45
N GLU A 83 15.63 -0.57 11.48
CA GLU A 83 16.57 -1.60 11.90
C GLU A 83 16.77 -2.69 10.86
N ILE A 84 15.71 -3.03 10.12
CA ILE A 84 15.79 -4.03 9.07
C ILE A 84 15.86 -3.44 7.66
N ASP A 85 15.79 -2.12 7.55
CA ASP A 85 15.74 -1.39 6.27
C ASP A 85 14.67 -1.98 5.35
N GLY A 86 13.48 -2.14 5.89
CA GLY A 86 12.35 -2.67 5.16
C GLY A 86 11.06 -2.45 5.95
N TYR A 87 9.94 -2.91 5.38
CA TYR A 87 8.65 -2.71 5.99
C TYR A 87 8.18 -3.99 6.68
N GLU A 88 7.53 -3.85 7.83
CA GLU A 88 6.96 -4.95 8.59
C GLU A 88 5.44 -4.93 8.53
N PRO A 89 4.77 -6.10 8.49
CA PRO A 89 3.31 -6.15 8.51
C PRO A 89 2.72 -5.51 9.77
N ILE A 90 1.65 -4.75 9.60
CA ILE A 90 0.87 -4.18 10.69
C ILE A 90 -0.62 -4.45 10.43
N GLU A 91 -1.44 -4.27 11.46
CA GLU A 91 -2.88 -4.31 11.30
C GLU A 91 -3.35 -3.10 10.51
N GLU A 92 -4.46 -3.24 9.77
CA GLU A 92 -5.04 -2.13 9.04
C GLU A 92 -5.41 -1.01 10.03
N PRO A 93 -4.87 0.21 9.83
CA PRO A 93 -5.21 1.33 10.71
C PRO A 93 -6.70 1.63 10.69
N GLU A 94 -7.27 1.83 11.85
CA GLU A 94 -8.72 2.05 12.00
C GLU A 94 -9.22 3.20 11.15
N CYS A 95 -8.47 4.31 11.10
CA CYS A 95 -8.88 5.49 10.35
C CYS A 95 -8.83 5.30 8.84
N LEU A 96 -8.19 4.23 8.35
CA LEU A 96 -8.07 3.96 6.92
C LEU A 96 -9.08 2.96 6.39
N LYS A 97 -9.89 2.36 7.26
CA LYS A 97 -10.82 1.30 6.85
C LYS A 97 -11.81 1.73 5.77
N HIS A 98 -12.16 2.99 5.73
CA HIS A 98 -13.15 3.51 4.79
C HIS A 98 -12.51 4.36 3.68
N LEU A 99 -11.18 4.43 3.66
CA LEU A 99 -10.46 5.26 2.71
C LEU A 99 -9.86 4.39 1.60
N ASN A 100 -10.25 4.68 0.36
CA ASN A 100 -9.63 4.06 -0.81
C ASN A 100 -8.64 5.07 -1.39
N PHE A 101 -7.35 4.74 -1.33
CA PHE A 101 -6.29 5.63 -1.81
C PHE A 101 -5.33 4.92 -2.77
N CYS A 102 -5.84 3.87 -3.41
CA CYS A 102 -5.07 3.20 -4.45
C CYS A 102 -4.86 4.14 -5.63
N GLY A 103 -3.65 4.18 -6.18
CA GLY A 103 -3.31 5.04 -7.31
C GLY A 103 -3.92 4.60 -8.64
N ILE A 104 -4.60 3.45 -8.67
CA ILE A 104 -5.28 2.93 -9.84
C ILE A 104 -6.78 2.90 -9.59
N GLY A 105 -7.54 3.40 -10.51
CA GLY A 105 -9.01 3.43 -10.43
C GLY A 105 -9.51 4.77 -9.96
#